data_cff13ad51268ff5561e006e656f6e0c3
#
_entry.id   cff13ad51268ff5561e006e656f6e0c3
#
_cell.length_a   1.000
_cell.length_b   1.000
_cell.length_c   1.000
_cell.angle_alpha   90.00
_cell.angle_beta   90.00
_cell.angle_gamma   90.00
#
_symmetry.space_group_name_H-M   'P 1'
#
loop_
_entity.id
_entity.type
_entity.pdbx_description
1 polymer ?
#
loop_
_entity_poly.entity_id
_entity_poly.type
_entity_poly.pdbx_seq_one_letter_code
_entity_poly.pdbx_strand_id
1 'polypeptide(L)'
;SITELSGTDWDTMMNLNLKSAFLISKHVIPIMKSGNGGNVVHISSRTGLKSEGYDSAYAASKAALIRFVESAAQEFKEHNININCILPTTIDTDANRKAMPKADFTKWLLAEDLANVVLFLCSPSSGVINGSAIPTYGLS
;
A
#
# COMPACT_ATOMS: atom_id res chain seq x y z
N SER A 1 3.90 -21.54 -7.08
CA SER A 1 5.34 -21.69 -7.40
C SER A 1 5.72 -20.77 -8.54
N ILE A 2 6.93 -20.19 -8.52
CA ILE A 2 7.42 -19.31 -9.60
C ILE A 2 7.50 -20.05 -10.97
N THR A 3 7.70 -21.36 -10.94
CA THR A 3 7.74 -22.19 -12.17
C THR A 3 6.37 -22.46 -12.78
N GLU A 4 5.29 -22.21 -12.03
CA GLU A 4 3.89 -22.43 -12.44
C GLU A 4 3.14 -21.11 -12.65
N LEU A 5 3.71 -20.01 -12.19
CA LEU A 5 3.11 -18.68 -12.33
C LEU A 5 3.10 -18.26 -13.82
N SER A 6 1.90 -18.01 -14.36
CA SER A 6 1.79 -17.56 -15.74
C SER A 6 2.22 -16.10 -15.90
N GLY A 7 2.69 -15.72 -17.11
CA GLY A 7 2.98 -14.32 -17.43
C GLY A 7 1.74 -13.44 -17.27
N THR A 8 0.55 -13.94 -17.58
CA THR A 8 -0.73 -13.22 -17.42
C THR A 8 -1.05 -12.93 -15.94
N ASP A 9 -0.82 -13.91 -15.05
CA ASP A 9 -1.04 -13.70 -13.61
C ASP A 9 -0.02 -12.71 -13.04
N TRP A 10 1.24 -12.80 -13.47
CA TRP A 10 2.26 -11.82 -13.15
C TRP A 10 1.83 -10.40 -13.55
N ASP A 11 1.44 -10.21 -14.82
CA ASP A 11 1.01 -8.91 -15.35
C ASP A 11 -0.24 -8.38 -14.65
N THR A 12 -1.19 -9.28 -14.34
CA THR A 12 -2.38 -8.92 -13.58
C THR A 12 -2.01 -8.37 -12.19
N MET A 13 -1.10 -9.03 -11.49
CA MET A 13 -0.64 -8.60 -10.16
C MET A 13 0.05 -7.24 -10.22
N MET A 14 0.94 -7.03 -11.20
CA MET A 14 1.62 -5.76 -11.42
C MET A 14 0.64 -4.64 -11.79
N ASN A 15 -0.33 -4.93 -12.65
CA ASN A 15 -1.35 -3.97 -13.07
C ASN A 15 -2.26 -3.54 -11.91
N LEU A 16 -2.72 -4.50 -11.10
CA LEU A 16 -3.61 -4.21 -9.96
C LEU A 16 -2.92 -3.45 -8.84
N ASN A 17 -1.70 -3.81 -8.48
CA ASN A 17 -1.05 -3.28 -7.28
C ASN A 17 -0.16 -2.07 -7.55
N LEU A 18 0.53 -2.02 -8.70
CA LEU A 18 1.50 -0.97 -9.00
C LEU A 18 0.99 0.01 -10.04
N LYS A 19 0.57 -0.48 -11.22
CA LYS A 19 0.14 0.39 -12.31
C LYS A 19 -1.11 1.20 -11.95
N SER A 20 -2.05 0.63 -11.20
CA SER A 20 -3.22 1.35 -10.69
C SER A 20 -2.82 2.52 -9.79
N ALA A 21 -1.88 2.31 -8.86
CA ALA A 21 -1.36 3.35 -7.99
C ALA A 21 -0.68 4.48 -8.78
N PHE A 22 0.14 4.12 -9.76
CA PHE A 22 0.75 5.08 -10.69
C PHE A 22 -0.30 5.90 -11.44
N LEU A 23 -1.31 5.24 -12.04
CA LEU A 23 -2.34 5.92 -12.83
C LEU A 23 -3.18 6.88 -11.97
N ILE A 24 -3.60 6.46 -10.79
CA ILE A 24 -4.33 7.34 -9.86
C ILE A 24 -3.46 8.54 -9.48
N SER A 25 -2.22 8.31 -9.06
CA SER A 25 -1.29 9.38 -8.70
C SER A 25 -1.05 10.35 -9.84
N LYS A 26 -0.85 9.84 -11.06
CA LYS A 26 -0.67 10.64 -12.28
C LYS A 26 -1.82 11.63 -12.53
N HIS A 27 -3.05 11.25 -12.19
CA HIS A 27 -4.22 12.09 -12.41
C HIS A 27 -4.57 12.98 -11.21
N VAL A 28 -4.31 12.55 -10.00
CA VAL A 28 -4.67 13.29 -8.78
C VAL A 28 -3.62 14.33 -8.41
N ILE A 29 -2.34 14.02 -8.56
CA ILE A 29 -1.24 14.94 -8.18
C ILE A 29 -1.31 16.30 -8.90
N PRO A 30 -1.59 16.40 -10.21
CA PRO A 30 -1.74 17.69 -10.86
C PRO A 30 -2.86 18.57 -10.26
N ILE A 31 -3.95 17.93 -9.79
CA ILE A 31 -5.05 18.63 -9.12
C ILE A 31 -4.59 19.15 -7.75
N MET A 32 -3.87 18.33 -6.99
CA MET A 32 -3.29 18.76 -5.71
C MET A 32 -2.27 19.89 -5.88
N LYS A 33 -1.45 19.85 -6.94
CA LYS A 33 -0.49 20.93 -7.25
C LYS A 33 -1.16 22.26 -7.56
N SER A 34 -2.31 22.24 -8.24
CA SER A 34 -3.08 23.48 -8.53
C SER A 34 -3.90 23.97 -7.33
N GLY A 35 -4.04 23.16 -6.30
CA GLY A 35 -4.62 23.51 -4.99
C GLY A 35 -3.54 23.92 -3.97
N ASN A 36 -3.77 23.64 -2.74
CA ASN A 36 -2.83 23.94 -1.64
C ASN A 36 -2.02 22.72 -1.17
N GLY A 37 -1.78 21.75 -2.04
CA GLY A 37 -1.14 20.48 -1.70
C GLY A 37 -2.14 19.37 -1.38
N GLY A 38 -1.69 18.33 -0.69
CA GLY A 38 -2.55 17.21 -0.33
C GLY A 38 -1.79 16.01 0.25
N ASN A 39 -2.54 14.99 0.62
CA ASN A 39 -1.98 13.75 1.13
C ASN A 39 -2.44 12.56 0.27
N VAL A 40 -1.51 11.69 -0.06
CA VAL A 40 -1.76 10.43 -0.78
C VAL A 40 -1.31 9.29 0.11
N VAL A 41 -2.17 8.32 0.34
CA VAL A 41 -1.84 7.11 1.10
C VAL A 41 -2.11 5.89 0.24
N HIS A 42 -1.05 5.15 -0.09
CA HIS A 42 -1.14 3.88 -0.79
C HIS A 42 -1.18 2.71 0.20
N ILE A 43 -1.85 1.63 -0.18
CA ILE A 43 -1.90 0.40 0.61
C ILE A 43 -0.93 -0.61 0.00
N SER A 44 0.23 -0.74 0.64
CA SER A 44 1.18 -1.80 0.30
C SER A 44 0.92 -3.06 1.13
N SER A 45 1.94 -3.73 1.61
CA SER A 45 1.84 -4.93 2.45
C SER A 45 3.16 -5.14 3.18
N ARG A 46 3.11 -5.83 4.33
CA ARG A 46 4.31 -6.39 4.98
C ARG A 46 5.12 -7.24 4.01
N THR A 47 4.46 -7.97 3.12
CA THR A 47 5.08 -8.80 2.08
C THR A 47 5.98 -7.99 1.12
N GLY A 48 5.72 -6.69 0.94
CA GLY A 48 6.61 -5.81 0.18
C GLY A 48 7.97 -5.53 0.84
N LEU A 49 8.10 -5.76 2.16
CA LEU A 49 9.39 -5.69 2.87
C LEU A 49 10.01 -7.06 3.10
N LYS A 50 9.18 -8.05 3.45
CA LYS A 50 9.62 -9.41 3.77
C LYS A 50 8.59 -10.39 3.24
N SER A 51 8.96 -11.10 2.19
CA SER A 51 8.14 -12.13 1.55
C SER A 51 8.47 -13.51 2.11
N GLU A 52 7.50 -14.39 2.04
CA GLU A 52 7.63 -15.84 2.23
C GLU A 52 7.60 -16.54 0.85
N GLY A 53 7.47 -17.85 0.80
CA GLY A 53 7.37 -18.57 -0.47
C GLY A 53 5.99 -18.43 -1.12
N TYR A 54 5.91 -18.70 -2.41
CA TYR A 54 4.67 -18.80 -3.22
C TYR A 54 3.89 -17.51 -3.46
N ASP A 55 4.46 -16.34 -3.23
CA ASP A 55 3.82 -15.04 -3.44
C ASP A 55 4.66 -14.03 -4.25
N SER A 56 5.58 -14.54 -5.09
CA SER A 56 6.61 -13.74 -5.77
C SER A 56 6.08 -12.54 -6.55
N ALA A 57 5.00 -12.70 -7.33
CA ALA A 57 4.42 -11.59 -8.10
C ALA A 57 3.78 -10.54 -7.18
N TYR A 58 3.06 -10.98 -6.14
CA TYR A 58 2.46 -10.08 -5.16
C TYR A 58 3.55 -9.33 -4.39
N ALA A 59 4.55 -10.04 -3.85
CA ALA A 59 5.67 -9.46 -3.13
C ALA A 59 6.42 -8.42 -3.99
N ALA A 60 6.74 -8.77 -5.23
CA ALA A 60 7.40 -7.87 -6.17
C ALA A 60 6.57 -6.60 -6.43
N SER A 61 5.26 -6.74 -6.66
CA SER A 61 4.37 -5.61 -6.90
C SER A 61 4.26 -4.68 -5.69
N LYS A 62 4.19 -5.22 -4.48
CA LYS A 62 4.10 -4.45 -3.23
C LYS A 62 5.44 -3.81 -2.84
N ALA A 63 6.57 -4.45 -3.11
CA ALA A 63 7.90 -3.86 -2.96
C ALA A 63 8.10 -2.69 -3.93
N ALA A 64 7.72 -2.88 -5.20
CA ALA A 64 7.78 -1.82 -6.20
C ALA A 64 6.89 -0.62 -5.83
N LEU A 65 5.71 -0.85 -5.25
CA LEU A 65 4.85 0.21 -4.76
C LEU A 65 5.51 1.04 -3.64
N ILE A 66 6.26 0.41 -2.73
CA ILE A 66 7.03 1.13 -1.69
C ILE A 66 8.05 2.06 -2.34
N ARG A 67 8.83 1.58 -3.31
CA ARG A 67 9.83 2.41 -4.02
C ARG A 67 9.17 3.51 -4.85
N PHE A 68 8.03 3.25 -5.47
CA PHE A 68 7.23 4.26 -6.16
C PHE A 68 6.82 5.40 -5.22
N VAL A 69 6.32 5.07 -4.03
CA VAL A 69 5.93 6.05 -3.00
C VAL A 69 7.11 6.93 -2.57
N GLU A 70 8.25 6.33 -2.27
CA GLU A 70 9.46 7.08 -1.90
C GLU A 70 9.90 8.06 -2.98
N SER A 71 9.93 7.62 -4.25
CA SER A 71 10.31 8.46 -5.38
C SER A 71 9.32 9.59 -5.59
N ALA A 72 8.02 9.29 -5.62
CA ALA A 72 6.97 10.28 -5.83
C ALA A 72 6.94 11.32 -4.69
N ALA A 73 7.16 10.91 -3.46
CA ALA A 73 7.22 11.82 -2.32
C ALA A 73 8.35 12.85 -2.47
N GLN A 74 9.52 12.44 -2.94
CA GLN A 74 10.64 13.36 -3.19
C GLN A 74 10.37 14.32 -4.35
N GLU A 75 9.70 13.84 -5.40
CA GLU A 75 9.35 14.61 -6.58
C GLU A 75 8.38 15.76 -6.25
N PHE A 76 7.43 15.53 -5.33
CA PHE A 76 6.33 16.47 -5.08
C PHE A 76 6.39 17.20 -3.73
N LYS A 77 7.44 17.02 -2.93
CA LYS A 77 7.56 17.66 -1.60
C LYS A 77 7.46 19.19 -1.63
N GLU A 78 8.02 19.84 -2.66
CA GLU A 78 8.00 21.31 -2.81
C GLU A 78 6.59 21.85 -3.15
N HIS A 79 5.64 20.95 -3.44
CA HIS A 79 4.25 21.31 -3.72
C HIS A 79 3.31 21.07 -2.52
N ASN A 80 3.87 20.86 -1.32
CA ASN A 80 3.09 20.53 -0.13
C ASN A 80 2.23 19.28 -0.32
N ILE A 81 2.78 18.25 -1.01
CA ILE A 81 2.12 16.97 -1.23
C ILE A 81 2.90 15.90 -0.50
N ASN A 82 2.26 15.27 0.49
CA ASN A 82 2.80 14.12 1.20
C ASN A 82 2.27 12.82 0.59
N ILE A 83 3.18 11.90 0.28
CA ILE A 83 2.85 10.61 -0.31
C ILE A 83 3.46 9.52 0.57
N ASN A 84 2.62 8.69 1.16
CA ASN A 84 3.03 7.63 2.07
C ASN A 84 2.36 6.30 1.69
N CYS A 85 2.84 5.19 2.25
CA CYS A 85 2.10 3.94 2.21
C CYS A 85 2.07 3.26 3.57
N ILE A 86 1.00 2.51 3.82
CA ILE A 86 0.87 1.61 4.97
C ILE A 86 1.12 0.17 4.54
N LEU A 87 1.64 -0.62 5.46
CA LEU A 87 2.03 -2.00 5.22
C LEU A 87 1.28 -2.93 6.18
N PRO A 88 0.02 -3.24 5.89
CA PRO A 88 -0.74 -4.15 6.74
C PRO A 88 -0.24 -5.61 6.62
N THR A 89 -0.54 -6.38 7.65
CA THR A 89 -0.60 -7.84 7.61
C THR A 89 -1.98 -8.28 7.10
N THR A 90 -2.47 -9.44 7.49
CA THR A 90 -3.79 -9.91 7.05
C THR A 90 -4.90 -9.06 7.65
N ILE A 91 -5.75 -8.53 6.80
CA ILE A 91 -6.92 -7.73 7.18
C ILE A 91 -8.12 -8.67 7.31
N ASP A 92 -8.91 -8.50 8.35
CA ASP A 92 -10.13 -9.25 8.58
C ASP A 92 -11.21 -8.80 7.58
N THR A 93 -11.38 -9.62 6.54
CA THR A 93 -12.37 -9.44 5.49
C THR A 93 -13.02 -10.76 5.16
N ASP A 94 -14.24 -10.73 4.65
CA ASP A 94 -14.94 -11.94 4.20
C ASP A 94 -14.15 -12.72 3.16
N ALA A 95 -13.44 -12.04 2.26
CA ALA A 95 -12.59 -12.66 1.26
C ALA A 95 -11.42 -13.44 1.90
N ASN A 96 -10.73 -12.83 2.87
CA ASN A 96 -9.62 -13.47 3.57
C ASN A 96 -10.11 -14.61 4.47
N ARG A 97 -11.25 -14.45 5.14
CA ARG A 97 -11.87 -15.55 5.93
C ARG A 97 -12.20 -16.75 5.06
N LYS A 98 -12.74 -16.51 3.86
CA LYS A 98 -13.03 -17.59 2.88
C LYS A 98 -11.75 -18.26 2.36
N ALA A 99 -10.71 -17.49 2.09
CA ALA A 99 -9.44 -18.01 1.58
C ALA A 99 -8.66 -18.78 2.66
N MET A 100 -8.81 -18.42 3.93
CA MET A 100 -8.07 -19.00 5.06
C MET A 100 -9.00 -19.43 6.20
N PRO A 101 -9.93 -20.37 5.98
CA PRO A 101 -11.00 -20.69 6.94
C PRO A 101 -10.54 -21.32 8.26
N LYS A 102 -9.28 -21.76 8.33
CA LYS A 102 -8.67 -22.37 9.53
C LYS A 102 -7.76 -21.39 10.30
N ALA A 103 -7.63 -20.16 9.85
CA ALA A 103 -6.78 -19.18 10.51
C ALA A 103 -7.43 -18.66 11.81
N ASP A 104 -6.60 -18.17 12.71
CA ASP A 104 -7.05 -17.46 13.90
C ASP A 104 -7.36 -15.99 13.56
N PHE A 105 -8.62 -15.69 13.30
CA PHE A 105 -9.07 -14.36 12.89
C PHE A 105 -8.90 -13.30 13.99
N THR A 106 -8.75 -13.71 15.25
CA THR A 106 -8.53 -12.76 16.37
C THR A 106 -7.20 -12.03 16.29
N LYS A 107 -6.27 -12.53 15.47
CA LYS A 107 -4.97 -11.92 15.20
C LYS A 107 -4.97 -11.00 13.99
N TRP A 108 -6.05 -10.93 13.23
CA TRP A 108 -6.13 -10.14 12.03
C TRP A 108 -6.45 -8.69 12.32
N LEU A 109 -6.00 -7.82 11.42
CA LEU A 109 -6.25 -6.38 11.53
C LEU A 109 -7.69 -6.05 11.17
N LEU A 110 -8.33 -5.21 11.96
CA LEU A 110 -9.63 -4.67 11.59
C LEU A 110 -9.45 -3.57 10.52
N ALA A 111 -10.35 -3.53 9.56
CA ALA A 111 -10.33 -2.50 8.51
C ALA A 111 -10.47 -1.08 9.10
N GLU A 112 -11.22 -0.94 10.19
CA GLU A 112 -11.43 0.32 10.91
C GLU A 112 -10.13 0.83 11.54
N ASP A 113 -9.29 -0.05 12.10
CA ASP A 113 -8.00 0.36 12.68
C ASP A 113 -7.07 0.91 11.59
N LEU A 114 -7.05 0.27 10.42
CA LEU A 114 -6.29 0.77 9.28
C LEU A 114 -6.85 2.09 8.74
N ALA A 115 -8.19 2.23 8.71
CA ALA A 115 -8.83 3.49 8.30
C ALA A 115 -8.44 4.65 9.23
N ASN A 116 -8.30 4.42 10.53
CA ASN A 116 -7.83 5.42 11.48
C ASN A 116 -6.38 5.85 11.20
N VAL A 117 -5.50 4.91 10.82
CA VAL A 117 -4.13 5.25 10.40
C VAL A 117 -4.13 6.09 9.13
N VAL A 118 -4.94 5.72 8.14
CA VAL A 118 -5.08 6.50 6.90
C VAL A 118 -5.62 7.89 7.18
N LEU A 119 -6.64 8.02 8.05
CA LEU A 119 -7.20 9.30 8.46
C LEU A 119 -6.14 10.19 9.13
N PHE A 120 -5.32 9.64 10.02
CA PHE A 120 -4.20 10.36 10.62
C PHE A 120 -3.21 10.85 9.54
N LEU A 121 -2.80 9.98 8.61
CA LEU A 121 -1.87 10.33 7.53
C LEU A 121 -2.45 11.37 6.55
N CYS A 122 -3.76 11.49 6.47
CA CYS A 122 -4.43 12.51 5.69
C CYS A 122 -4.69 13.81 6.46
N SER A 123 -4.36 13.85 7.75
CA SER A 123 -4.57 15.03 8.62
C SER A 123 -3.35 15.94 8.66
N PRO A 124 -3.51 17.22 9.07
CA PRO A 124 -2.38 18.14 9.29
C PRO A 124 -1.36 17.63 10.33
N SER A 125 -1.78 16.77 11.27
CA SER A 125 -0.92 16.23 12.33
C SER A 125 0.19 15.32 11.82
N SER A 126 0.09 14.82 10.59
CA SER A 126 1.10 13.97 9.95
C SER A 126 2.02 14.73 8.97
N GLY A 127 1.98 16.06 8.94
CA GLY A 127 2.62 16.89 7.93
C GLY A 127 4.14 16.69 7.76
N VAL A 128 4.81 16.12 8.76
CA VAL A 128 6.25 15.79 8.70
C VAL A 128 6.52 14.38 8.17
N ILE A 129 5.48 13.56 7.92
CA ILE A 129 5.60 12.19 7.44
C ILE A 129 5.45 12.20 5.92
N ASN A 130 6.54 11.97 5.20
CA ASN A 130 6.54 11.93 3.75
C ASN A 130 7.51 10.88 3.22
N GLY A 131 7.13 10.15 2.17
CA GLY A 131 7.92 9.07 1.58
C GLY A 131 8.06 7.84 2.45
N SER A 132 7.19 7.65 3.44
CA SER A 132 7.32 6.62 4.45
C SER A 132 6.50 5.37 4.10
N ALA A 133 7.10 4.20 4.35
CA ALA A 133 6.45 2.91 4.36
C ALA A 133 6.18 2.52 5.82
N ILE A 134 4.95 2.64 6.25
CA ILE A 134 4.56 2.57 7.67
C ILE A 134 4.03 1.18 8.02
N PRO A 135 4.75 0.40 8.84
CA PRO A 135 4.25 -0.88 9.34
C PRO A 135 2.94 -0.71 10.13
N THR A 136 1.92 -1.46 9.76
CA THR A 136 0.62 -1.48 10.42
C THR A 136 0.25 -2.93 10.74
N TYR A 137 1.07 -3.57 11.59
CA TYR A 137 0.99 -5.02 11.82
C TYR A 137 0.05 -5.38 12.98
N GLY A 138 -0.36 -4.42 13.80
CA GLY A 138 -1.10 -4.69 15.03
C GLY A 138 -0.24 -5.50 16.00
N LEU A 139 -0.84 -6.55 16.54
CA LEU A 139 -0.17 -7.51 17.44
C LEU A 139 0.25 -8.81 16.72
N SER A 140 0.21 -8.82 15.38
CA SER A 140 0.50 -10.00 14.55
C SER A 140 1.95 -10.05 14.06
#